data_d7170f50b95f5de3acbdcefcd7edf881
#
_entry.id   d7170f50b95f5de3acbdcefcd7edf881
#
_cell.length_a   1.000
_cell.length_b   1.000
_cell.length_c   1.000
_cell.angle_alpha   90.00
_cell.angle_beta   90.00
_cell.angle_gamma   90.00
#
_symmetry.space_group_name_H-M   'P 1'
#
loop_
_entity.id
_entity.type
_entity.pdbx_description
1 polymer ?
#
loop_
_entity_poly.entity_id
_entity_poly.type
_entity_poly.pdbx_seq_one_letter_code
_entity_poly.pdbx_strand_id
1 'polypeptide(L)'
;MHRIWLGAGALAGAAAVALSAWLAHGAPARLDAARLGMAQNAATMLGWHALALLATGLWAERRAGERLPHLAGGAFALGLLLFCGGVLGAVAGARLGPVAPAGGTLLIGGWLLLLVAAVLRR
;
A
#
# COMPACT_ATOMS: atom_id res chain seq x y z
N MET A 1 -10.52 -14.78 -7.21
CA MET A 1 -10.09 -13.37 -7.16
C MET A 1 -9.60 -12.92 -5.77
N HIS A 2 -10.19 -13.38 -4.68
CA HIS A 2 -9.70 -13.05 -3.32
C HIS A 2 -8.21 -13.39 -3.10
N ARG A 3 -7.73 -14.48 -3.70
CA ARG A 3 -6.33 -14.92 -3.61
C ARG A 3 -5.32 -13.91 -4.18
N ILE A 4 -5.75 -13.05 -5.12
CA ILE A 4 -4.90 -11.98 -5.65
C ILE A 4 -4.57 -10.98 -4.55
N TRP A 5 -5.55 -10.62 -3.73
CA TRP A 5 -5.34 -9.67 -2.62
C TRP A 5 -4.50 -10.27 -1.50
N LEU A 6 -4.68 -11.58 -1.22
CA LEU A 6 -3.82 -12.30 -0.27
C LEU A 6 -2.37 -12.34 -0.76
N GLY A 7 -2.16 -12.67 -2.03
CA GLY A 7 -0.82 -12.69 -2.63
C GLY A 7 -0.18 -11.30 -2.68
N ALA A 8 -0.94 -10.28 -3.09
CA ALA A 8 -0.46 -8.89 -3.11
C ALA A 8 -0.11 -8.40 -1.69
N GLY A 9 -0.94 -8.73 -0.71
CA GLY A 9 -0.68 -8.38 0.69
C GLY A 9 0.58 -9.07 1.24
N ALA A 10 0.76 -10.35 0.96
CA ALA A 10 1.95 -11.08 1.36
C ALA A 10 3.22 -10.52 0.71
N LEU A 11 3.16 -10.22 -0.59
CA LEU A 11 4.28 -9.59 -1.32
C LEU A 11 4.61 -8.20 -0.76
N ALA A 12 3.59 -7.38 -0.54
CA ALA A 12 3.75 -6.05 0.05
C ALA A 12 4.34 -6.13 1.46
N GLY A 13 3.94 -7.11 2.27
CA GLY A 13 4.49 -7.36 3.59
C GLY A 13 5.97 -7.73 3.54
N ALA A 14 6.35 -8.64 2.66
CA ALA A 14 7.75 -9.00 2.45
C ALA A 14 8.59 -7.80 2.00
N ALA A 15 8.06 -7.02 1.06
CA ALA A 15 8.71 -5.79 0.58
C ALA A 15 8.86 -4.74 1.69
N ALA A 16 7.84 -4.58 2.55
CA ALA A 16 7.89 -3.66 3.69
C ALA A 16 9.00 -4.03 4.68
N VAL A 17 9.14 -5.31 5.00
CA VAL A 17 10.20 -5.80 5.90
C VAL A 17 11.58 -5.61 5.27
N ALA A 18 11.74 -5.97 4.00
CA ALA A 18 13.00 -5.81 3.28
C ALA A 18 13.42 -4.34 3.19
N LEU A 19 12.48 -3.44 2.85
CA LEU A 19 12.71 -2.01 2.82
C LEU A 19 13.09 -1.47 4.20
N SER A 20 12.36 -1.88 5.24
CA SER A 20 12.63 -1.46 6.62
C SER A 20 14.03 -1.91 7.08
N ALA A 21 14.47 -3.11 6.71
CA ALA A 21 15.82 -3.59 7.01
C ALA A 21 16.89 -2.74 6.32
N TRP A 22 16.72 -2.41 5.05
CA TRP A 22 17.64 -1.53 4.34
C TRP A 22 17.68 -0.12 4.95
N LEU A 23 16.52 0.43 5.33
CA LEU A 23 16.41 1.74 5.96
C LEU A 23 17.09 1.81 7.33
N ALA A 24 17.14 0.68 8.05
CA ALA A 24 17.82 0.59 9.34
C ALA A 24 19.34 0.45 9.22
N HIS A 25 19.83 -0.22 8.17
CA HIS A 25 21.23 -0.64 8.07
C HIS A 25 22.03 0.04 6.95
N GLY A 26 21.50 0.12 5.72
CA GLY A 26 22.23 0.63 4.55
C GLY A 26 21.92 2.08 4.19
N ALA A 27 20.65 2.47 4.26
CA ALA A 27 20.19 3.77 3.79
C ALA A 27 20.76 4.98 4.57
N PRO A 28 20.97 4.92 5.91
CA PRO A 28 21.49 6.08 6.65
C PRO A 28 22.85 6.58 6.16
N ALA A 29 23.66 5.70 5.60
CA ALA A 29 24.96 6.07 5.02
C ALA A 29 24.86 6.70 3.61
N ARG A 30 23.69 6.60 2.95
CA ARG A 30 23.48 6.98 1.55
C ARG A 30 22.47 8.09 1.35
N LEU A 31 21.54 8.25 2.29
CA LEU A 31 20.44 9.21 2.22
C LEU A 31 20.61 10.29 3.28
N ASP A 32 20.29 11.54 2.91
CA ASP A 32 20.10 12.59 3.89
C ASP A 32 18.85 12.36 4.76
N ALA A 33 18.70 13.16 5.83
CA ALA A 33 17.61 12.99 6.78
C ALA A 33 16.21 13.13 6.11
N ALA A 34 16.07 14.05 5.16
CA ALA A 34 14.79 14.29 4.48
C ALA A 34 14.39 13.07 3.61
N ARG A 35 15.30 12.55 2.80
CA ARG A 35 15.07 11.38 1.96
C ARG A 35 14.86 10.11 2.77
N LEU A 36 15.63 9.96 3.85
CA LEU A 36 15.45 8.85 4.78
C LEU A 36 14.05 8.85 5.39
N GLY A 37 13.57 10.01 5.84
CA GLY A 37 12.21 10.18 6.36
C GLY A 37 11.13 9.85 5.33
N MET A 38 11.31 10.27 4.08
CA MET A 38 10.39 9.93 2.98
C MET A 38 10.32 8.42 2.76
N ALA A 39 11.46 7.75 2.70
CA ALA A 39 11.54 6.31 2.49
C ALA A 39 10.96 5.54 3.69
N GLN A 40 11.18 6.00 4.92
CA GLN A 40 10.57 5.43 6.13
C GLN A 40 9.04 5.55 6.09
N ASN A 41 8.51 6.70 5.66
CA ASN A 41 7.06 6.85 5.48
C ASN A 41 6.51 5.88 4.44
N ALA A 42 7.19 5.70 3.31
CA ALA A 42 6.79 4.72 2.29
C ALA A 42 6.77 3.30 2.87
N ALA A 43 7.78 2.90 3.64
CA ALA A 43 7.84 1.59 4.28
C ALA A 43 6.67 1.38 5.26
N THR A 44 6.34 2.39 6.07
CA THR A 44 5.20 2.37 7.01
C THR A 44 3.87 2.20 6.28
N MET A 45 3.64 2.98 5.23
CA MET A 45 2.43 2.89 4.41
C MET A 45 2.32 1.55 3.70
N LEU A 46 3.44 1.01 3.23
CA LEU A 46 3.49 -0.31 2.61
C LEU A 46 3.11 -1.41 3.61
N GLY A 47 3.63 -1.37 4.82
CA GLY A 47 3.31 -2.34 5.87
C GLY A 47 1.84 -2.31 6.28
N TRP A 48 1.27 -1.14 6.53
CA TRP A 48 -0.15 -1.00 6.88
C TRP A 48 -1.07 -1.53 5.79
N HIS A 49 -0.79 -1.21 4.54
CA HIS A 49 -1.63 -1.61 3.42
C HIS A 49 -1.39 -3.05 2.97
N ALA A 50 -0.24 -3.65 3.32
CA ALA A 50 -0.05 -5.09 3.22
C ALA A 50 -1.07 -5.83 4.08
N LEU A 51 -1.27 -5.39 5.33
CA LEU A 51 -2.28 -5.94 6.23
C LEU A 51 -3.70 -5.64 5.73
N ALA A 52 -3.95 -4.45 5.21
CA ALA A 52 -5.24 -4.09 4.62
C ALA A 52 -5.59 -4.98 3.42
N LEU A 53 -4.61 -5.31 2.56
CA LEU A 53 -4.79 -6.23 1.43
C LEU A 53 -5.11 -7.65 1.90
N LEU A 54 -4.41 -8.15 2.92
CA LEU A 54 -4.70 -9.46 3.51
C LEU A 54 -6.13 -9.50 4.08
N ALA A 55 -6.50 -8.48 4.87
CA ALA A 55 -7.85 -8.37 5.42
C ALA A 55 -8.92 -8.29 4.32
N THR A 56 -8.66 -7.53 3.26
CA THR A 56 -9.54 -7.41 2.09
C THR A 56 -9.71 -8.75 1.36
N GLY A 57 -8.62 -9.51 1.21
CA GLY A 57 -8.64 -10.84 0.63
C GLY A 57 -9.49 -11.83 1.43
N LEU A 58 -9.31 -11.85 2.76
CA LEU A 58 -10.13 -12.68 3.67
C LEU A 58 -11.61 -12.26 3.66
N TRP A 59 -11.88 -10.96 3.59
CA TRP A 59 -13.24 -10.46 3.48
C TRP A 59 -13.90 -10.92 2.18
N ALA A 60 -13.21 -10.74 1.05
CA ALA A 60 -13.69 -11.14 -0.26
C ALA A 60 -13.94 -12.66 -0.37
N GLU A 61 -13.11 -13.46 0.32
CA GLU A 61 -13.31 -14.91 0.41
C GLU A 61 -14.61 -15.27 1.13
N ARG A 62 -14.88 -14.63 2.28
CA ARG A 62 -16.08 -14.88 3.09
C ARG A 62 -17.37 -14.33 2.48
N ARG A 63 -17.24 -13.40 1.54
CA ARG A 63 -18.33 -12.66 0.92
C ARG A 63 -18.27 -12.79 -0.60
N ALA A 64 -18.28 -14.04 -1.07
CA ALA A 64 -18.28 -14.34 -2.50
C ALA A 64 -19.44 -13.61 -3.19
N GLY A 65 -19.12 -12.87 -4.25
CA GLY A 65 -20.08 -12.09 -5.04
C GLY A 65 -20.18 -10.60 -4.67
N GLU A 66 -19.64 -10.16 -3.53
CA GLU A 66 -19.57 -8.74 -3.21
C GLU A 66 -18.44 -8.05 -4.01
N ARG A 67 -18.75 -6.92 -4.64
CA ARG A 67 -17.79 -6.18 -5.48
C ARG A 67 -16.92 -5.21 -4.68
N LEU A 68 -17.46 -4.65 -3.59
CA LEU A 68 -16.79 -3.60 -2.83
C LEU A 68 -15.43 -4.03 -2.27
N PRO A 69 -15.26 -5.23 -1.68
CA PRO A 69 -13.94 -5.68 -1.24
C PRO A 69 -12.93 -5.77 -2.40
N HIS A 70 -13.37 -6.19 -3.58
CA HIS A 70 -12.48 -6.26 -4.74
C HIS A 70 -12.07 -4.88 -5.25
N LEU A 71 -12.98 -3.91 -5.25
CA LEU A 71 -12.66 -2.52 -5.59
C LEU A 71 -11.70 -1.91 -4.57
N ALA A 72 -11.90 -2.19 -3.29
CA ALA A 72 -10.98 -1.75 -2.23
C ALA A 72 -9.58 -2.37 -2.42
N GLY A 73 -9.50 -3.67 -2.69
CA GLY A 73 -8.25 -4.36 -2.98
C GLY A 73 -7.51 -3.74 -4.17
N GLY A 74 -8.23 -3.45 -5.25
CA GLY A 74 -7.67 -2.76 -6.42
C GLY A 74 -7.15 -1.36 -6.09
N ALA A 75 -7.91 -0.59 -5.31
CA ALA A 75 -7.51 0.74 -4.86
C ALA A 75 -6.26 0.68 -3.97
N PHE A 76 -6.17 -0.28 -3.05
CA PHE A 76 -4.98 -0.47 -2.22
C PHE A 76 -3.77 -0.89 -3.04
N ALA A 77 -3.91 -1.89 -3.91
CA ALA A 77 -2.79 -2.38 -4.71
C ALA A 77 -2.24 -1.30 -5.64
N LEU A 78 -3.11 -0.64 -6.41
CA LEU A 78 -2.70 0.44 -7.30
C LEU A 78 -2.22 1.67 -6.50
N GLY A 79 -2.90 2.01 -5.43
CA GLY A 79 -2.52 3.11 -4.55
C GLY A 79 -1.13 2.91 -3.95
N LEU A 80 -0.80 1.70 -3.50
CA LEU A 80 0.55 1.38 -3.00
C LEU A 80 1.62 1.49 -4.07
N LEU A 81 1.36 0.98 -5.27
CA LEU A 81 2.30 1.09 -6.38
C LEU A 81 2.60 2.55 -6.71
N LEU A 82 1.57 3.38 -6.81
CA LEU A 82 1.73 4.80 -7.12
C LEU A 82 2.35 5.58 -5.96
N PHE A 83 1.89 5.36 -4.73
CA PHE A 83 2.41 6.07 -3.56
C PHE A 83 3.86 5.69 -3.26
N CYS A 84 4.14 4.41 -3.05
CA CYS A 84 5.49 3.95 -2.73
C CYS A 84 6.43 4.12 -3.91
N GLY A 85 5.97 3.85 -5.13
CA GLY A 85 6.74 4.09 -6.36
C GLY A 85 7.06 5.56 -6.55
N GLY A 86 6.10 6.45 -6.32
CA GLY A 86 6.30 7.89 -6.40
C GLY A 86 7.27 8.42 -5.34
N VAL A 87 7.10 8.01 -4.08
CA VAL A 87 7.97 8.43 -2.97
C VAL A 87 9.38 7.87 -3.14
N LEU A 88 9.53 6.57 -3.38
CA LEU A 88 10.85 5.95 -3.57
C LEU A 88 11.53 6.43 -4.84
N GLY A 89 10.77 6.70 -5.90
CA GLY A 89 11.28 7.34 -7.11
C GLY A 89 11.86 8.73 -6.81
N ALA A 90 11.16 9.54 -6.02
CA ALA A 90 11.65 10.85 -5.59
C ALA A 90 12.91 10.75 -4.72
N VAL A 91 12.98 9.75 -3.83
CA VAL A 91 14.18 9.45 -3.05
C VAL A 91 15.38 9.12 -3.97
N ALA A 92 15.13 8.41 -5.06
CA ALA A 92 16.14 8.08 -6.07
C ALA A 92 16.46 9.24 -7.04
N GLY A 93 15.81 10.39 -6.89
CA GLY A 93 16.03 11.57 -7.73
C GLY A 93 15.11 11.69 -8.95
N ALA A 94 14.14 10.80 -9.12
CA ALA A 94 13.17 10.89 -10.20
C ALA A 94 12.11 11.98 -9.92
N ARG A 95 11.68 12.66 -10.99
CA ARG A 95 10.58 13.63 -10.91
C ARG A 95 9.33 13.00 -11.50
N LEU A 96 8.49 12.44 -10.64
CA LEU A 96 7.28 11.72 -11.06
C LEU A 96 6.00 12.55 -10.92
N GLY A 97 6.12 13.85 -10.58
CA GLY A 97 4.97 14.77 -10.45
C GLY A 97 3.96 14.28 -9.42
N PRO A 98 2.64 14.23 -9.76
CA PRO A 98 1.56 13.95 -8.82
C PRO A 98 1.34 12.44 -8.55
N VAL A 99 2.30 11.56 -8.87
CA VAL A 99 2.11 10.10 -8.77
C VAL A 99 1.88 9.66 -7.33
N ALA A 100 2.70 10.14 -6.37
CA ALA A 100 2.53 9.79 -4.96
C ALA A 100 1.22 10.34 -4.37
N PRO A 101 0.83 11.60 -4.57
CA PRO A 101 -0.49 12.11 -4.15
C PRO A 101 -1.66 11.34 -4.75
N ALA A 102 -1.59 10.96 -6.02
CA ALA A 102 -2.61 10.13 -6.66
C ALA A 102 -2.72 8.76 -5.98
N GLY A 103 -1.59 8.14 -5.66
CA GLY A 103 -1.53 6.90 -4.90
C GLY A 103 -2.17 7.05 -3.52
N GLY A 104 -1.82 8.08 -2.76
CA GLY A 104 -2.41 8.37 -1.45
C GLY A 104 -3.93 8.55 -1.52
N THR A 105 -4.44 9.23 -2.53
CA THR A 105 -5.88 9.39 -2.78
C THR A 105 -6.57 8.03 -3.00
N LEU A 106 -5.95 7.15 -3.78
CA LEU A 106 -6.47 5.79 -3.99
C LEU A 106 -6.48 4.98 -2.70
N LEU A 107 -5.45 5.11 -1.85
CA LEU A 107 -5.41 4.43 -0.56
C LEU A 107 -6.56 4.88 0.35
N ILE A 108 -6.82 6.18 0.42
CA ILE A 108 -7.98 6.72 1.14
C ILE A 108 -9.28 6.14 0.55
N GLY A 109 -9.41 6.13 -0.77
CA GLY A 109 -10.57 5.55 -1.45
C GLY A 109 -10.79 4.08 -1.09
N GLY A 110 -9.73 3.30 -1.01
CA GLY A 110 -9.78 1.89 -0.57
C GLY A 110 -10.38 1.73 0.84
N TRP A 111 -9.95 2.54 1.79
CA TRP A 111 -10.49 2.53 3.15
C TRP A 111 -11.96 2.95 3.19
N LEU A 112 -12.35 3.97 2.41
CA LEU A 112 -13.75 4.40 2.31
C LEU A 112 -14.63 3.31 1.68
N LEU A 113 -14.12 2.58 0.69
CA LEU A 113 -14.83 1.44 0.11
C LEU A 113 -15.06 0.32 1.12
N LEU A 114 -14.06 0.01 1.97
CA LEU A 114 -14.24 -0.95 3.06
C LEU A 114 -15.24 -0.45 4.10
N LEU A 115 -15.22 0.83 4.44
CA LEU A 115 -16.21 1.43 5.33
C LEU A 115 -17.62 1.26 4.77
N VAL A 116 -17.83 1.60 3.50
CA VAL A 116 -19.12 1.44 2.82
C VAL A 116 -19.54 -0.03 2.81
N ALA A 117 -18.63 -0.95 2.49
CA ALA A 117 -18.90 -2.38 2.52
C ALA A 117 -19.31 -2.87 3.92
N ALA A 118 -18.72 -2.31 4.98
CA ALA A 118 -19.06 -2.65 6.35
C ALA A 118 -20.44 -2.12 6.77
N VAL A 119 -20.75 -0.88 6.38
CA VAL A 119 -22.00 -0.19 6.79
C VAL A 119 -23.22 -0.72 6.02
N LEU A 120 -23.05 -1.03 4.73
CA LEU A 120 -24.14 -1.56 3.89
C LEU A 120 -24.48 -3.03 4.17
N ARG A 121 -23.91 -3.61 5.23
CA ARG A 121 -24.27 -4.95 5.67
C ARG A 121 -25.75 -5.01 6.06
N ARG A 122 -26.49 -5.74 5.29
CA ARG A 122 -27.84 -6.21 5.67
C ARG A 122 -27.83 -7.72 5.89
#